data_a966392cb76632158d66490f10e997a1
#
_entry.id   a966392cb76632158d66490f10e997a1
#
_cell.length_a   1.000
_cell.length_b   1.000
_cell.length_c   1.000
_cell.angle_alpha   90.00
_cell.angle_beta   90.00
_cell.angle_gamma   90.00
#
_symmetry.space_group_name_H-M   'P 1'
#
loop_
_entity.id
_entity.type
_entity.pdbx_description
1 polymer ?
#
loop_
_entity_poly.entity_id
_entity_poly.type
_entity_poly.pdbx_seq_one_letter_code
_entity_poly.pdbx_strand_id
1 'polypeptide(L)'
;NEIFESTLDEMWSTFSQVHAHEKPLLKLRNMKRQWGNLRHTMPTPSLTLNRSLAKSPKQCIEAVVMHELCHLEHKNHQREFYELLLTYMPDYKKRKKLLQNFG
;
A
#
# COMPACT_ATOMS: atom_id res chain seq x y z
N ASN A 1 -3.65 -3.16 -14.24
CA ASN A 1 -2.77 -4.30 -14.06
C ASN A 1 -3.37 -5.27 -13.06
N GLU A 2 -3.58 -6.51 -13.51
CA GLU A 2 -4.26 -7.53 -12.70
C GLU A 2 -3.55 -7.83 -11.39
N ILE A 3 -2.21 -7.83 -11.39
CA ILE A 3 -1.46 -8.11 -10.15
C ILE A 3 -1.70 -7.02 -9.10
N PHE A 4 -1.80 -5.77 -9.52
CA PHE A 4 -2.06 -4.69 -8.58
C PHE A 4 -3.49 -4.75 -8.04
N GLU A 5 -4.46 -5.04 -8.90
CA GLU A 5 -5.86 -5.16 -8.50
C GLU A 5 -6.06 -6.32 -7.53
N SER A 6 -5.50 -7.48 -7.85
CA SER A 6 -5.62 -8.65 -6.97
C SER A 6 -4.90 -8.43 -5.64
N THR A 7 -3.74 -7.77 -5.66
CA THR A 7 -3.00 -7.48 -4.43
C THR A 7 -3.78 -6.51 -3.55
N LEU A 8 -4.35 -5.47 -4.16
CA LEU A 8 -5.20 -4.54 -3.40
C LEU A 8 -6.38 -5.28 -2.78
N ASP A 9 -7.04 -6.15 -3.55
CA ASP A 9 -8.17 -6.91 -3.03
C ASP A 9 -7.78 -7.79 -1.85
N GLU A 10 -6.63 -8.47 -1.94
CA GLU A 10 -6.13 -9.32 -0.85
C GLU A 10 -5.83 -8.51 0.41
N MET A 11 -5.10 -7.41 0.25
CA MET A 11 -4.73 -6.56 1.39
C MET A 11 -5.95 -5.89 1.98
N TRP A 12 -6.89 -5.47 1.13
CA TRP A 12 -8.13 -4.86 1.59
C TRP A 12 -8.98 -5.84 2.39
N SER A 13 -9.04 -7.10 1.96
CA SER A 13 -9.78 -8.13 2.67
C SER A 13 -9.31 -8.26 4.12
N THR A 14 -8.02 -8.14 4.37
CA THR A 14 -7.46 -8.17 5.72
C THR A 14 -7.71 -6.87 6.47
N PHE A 15 -7.41 -5.74 5.83
CA PHE A 15 -7.50 -4.43 6.45
C PHE A 15 -8.94 -4.07 6.85
N SER A 16 -9.90 -4.35 5.98
CA SER A 16 -11.30 -3.96 6.19
C SER A 16 -12.01 -4.73 7.29
N GLN A 17 -11.44 -5.83 7.76
CA GLN A 17 -12.02 -6.58 8.88
C GLN A 17 -12.00 -5.79 10.18
N VAL A 18 -11.06 -4.86 10.30
CA VAL A 18 -10.84 -4.09 11.54
C VAL A 18 -11.22 -2.62 11.35
N HIS A 19 -11.02 -2.08 10.16
CA HIS A 19 -11.16 -0.66 9.89
C HIS A 19 -12.30 -0.39 8.91
N ALA A 20 -13.24 0.47 9.35
CA ALA A 20 -14.44 0.80 8.56
C ALA A 20 -14.17 1.97 7.62
N HIS A 21 -13.49 1.69 6.53
CA HIS A 21 -13.22 2.68 5.48
C HIS A 21 -13.76 2.19 4.14
N GLU A 22 -13.89 3.11 3.21
CA GLU A 22 -14.26 2.76 1.85
C GLU A 22 -13.01 2.31 1.09
N LYS A 23 -13.17 1.24 0.29
CA LYS A 23 -12.05 0.73 -0.50
C LYS A 23 -11.57 1.77 -1.49
N PRO A 24 -10.27 2.10 -1.50
CA PRO A 24 -9.74 3.09 -2.43
C PRO A 24 -9.87 2.68 -3.89
N LEU A 25 -10.01 3.66 -4.76
CA LEU A 25 -9.91 3.44 -6.19
C LEU A 25 -8.44 3.29 -6.57
N LEU A 26 -8.15 2.27 -7.36
CA LEU A 26 -6.79 2.01 -7.82
C LEU A 26 -6.47 2.85 -9.05
N LYS A 27 -5.33 3.55 -9.01
CA LYS A 27 -4.79 4.30 -10.14
C LYS A 27 -3.34 3.89 -10.38
N LEU A 28 -2.91 3.92 -11.62
CA LEU A 28 -1.54 3.57 -11.99
C LEU A 28 -0.88 4.77 -12.66
N ARG A 29 0.35 5.06 -12.28
CA ARG A 29 1.12 6.16 -12.86
C ARG A 29 2.60 5.81 -12.90
N ASN A 30 3.33 6.45 -13.79
CA ASN A 30 4.78 6.43 -13.75
C ASN A 30 5.22 7.49 -12.74
N MET A 31 5.98 7.07 -11.73
CA MET A 31 6.40 7.95 -10.65
C MET A 31 7.92 7.87 -10.50
N LYS A 32 8.55 8.99 -10.17
CA LYS A 32 10.02 9.04 -10.10
C LYS A 32 10.57 8.71 -8.72
N ARG A 33 9.85 9.08 -7.66
CA ARG A 33 10.38 9.02 -6.29
C ARG A 33 9.54 8.21 -5.32
N GLN A 34 8.40 7.72 -5.75
CA GLN A 34 7.48 7.00 -4.88
C GLN A 34 7.07 5.69 -5.51
N TRP A 35 6.79 4.70 -4.68
CA TRP A 35 6.20 3.44 -5.11
C TRP A 35 4.68 3.50 -5.07
N GLY A 36 4.12 4.34 -4.20
CA GLY A 36 2.68 4.50 -4.07
C GLY A 36 2.31 5.77 -3.33
N ASN A 37 1.04 6.09 -3.36
CA ASN A 37 0.49 7.28 -2.72
C ASN A 37 -0.99 7.05 -2.45
N LEU A 38 -1.44 7.43 -1.25
CA LEU A 38 -2.86 7.42 -0.93
C LEU A 38 -3.36 8.85 -0.77
N ARG A 39 -4.44 9.17 -1.47
CA ARG A 39 -5.10 10.47 -1.35
C ARG A 39 -6.46 10.30 -0.73
N HIS A 40 -6.78 11.18 0.22
CA HIS A 40 -8.08 11.19 0.91
C HIS A 40 -9.07 12.03 0.12
N THR A 41 -9.33 11.61 -1.12
CA THR A 41 -10.29 12.30 -1.99
C THR A 41 -11.72 11.93 -1.60
N MET A 42 -12.66 12.81 -1.96
CA MET A 42 -14.08 12.56 -1.72
C MET A 42 -14.77 12.34 -3.07
N PRO A 43 -15.74 11.45 -3.14
CA PRO A 43 -16.32 10.65 -2.03
C PRO A 43 -15.50 9.41 -1.67
N THR A 44 -14.52 9.03 -2.50
CA THR A 44 -13.76 7.79 -2.33
C THR A 44 -12.27 8.10 -2.35
N PRO A 45 -11.48 7.55 -1.42
CA PRO A 45 -10.03 7.72 -1.46
C PRO A 45 -9.45 7.05 -2.71
N SER A 46 -8.25 7.47 -3.11
CA SER A 46 -7.57 6.88 -4.26
C SER A 46 -6.19 6.39 -3.86
N LEU A 47 -5.86 5.18 -4.31
CA LEU A 47 -4.53 4.58 -4.16
C LEU A 47 -3.86 4.60 -5.52
N THR A 48 -2.74 5.33 -5.62
CA THR A 48 -1.93 5.35 -6.84
C THR A 48 -0.71 4.50 -6.63
N LEU A 49 -0.45 3.58 -7.56
CA LEU A 49 0.75 2.74 -7.55
C LEU A 49 1.62 3.06 -8.74
N ASN A 50 2.94 3.02 -8.51
CA ASN A 50 3.92 3.20 -9.57
C ASN A 50 3.91 1.97 -10.47
N ARG A 51 3.80 2.19 -11.79
CA ARG A 51 3.80 1.09 -12.75
C ARG A 51 5.06 0.23 -12.68
N SER A 52 6.21 0.85 -12.39
CA SER A 52 7.47 0.12 -12.27
C SER A 52 7.47 -0.88 -11.11
N LEU A 53 6.55 -0.73 -10.17
CA LEU A 53 6.39 -1.67 -9.05
C LEU A 53 6.06 -3.09 -9.55
N ALA A 54 5.49 -3.21 -10.75
CA ALA A 54 5.19 -4.52 -11.34
C ALA A 54 6.42 -5.38 -11.57
N LYS A 55 7.61 -4.78 -11.62
CA LYS A 55 8.88 -5.50 -11.80
C LYS A 55 9.38 -6.13 -10.51
N SER A 56 8.84 -5.73 -9.38
CA SER A 56 9.26 -6.25 -8.08
C SER A 56 8.48 -7.52 -7.72
N PRO A 57 8.99 -8.33 -6.77
CA PRO A 57 8.25 -9.49 -6.29
C PRO A 57 6.91 -9.11 -5.69
N LYS A 58 5.95 -10.03 -5.74
CA LYS A 58 4.61 -9.81 -5.19
C LYS A 58 4.65 -9.35 -3.74
N GLN A 59 5.55 -9.91 -2.94
CA GLN A 59 5.68 -9.54 -1.53
C GLN A 59 6.02 -8.06 -1.34
N CYS A 60 6.73 -7.47 -2.29
CA CYS A 60 7.03 -6.04 -2.25
C CYS A 60 5.81 -5.20 -2.63
N ILE A 61 5.04 -5.67 -3.60
CA ILE A 61 3.78 -5.01 -3.99
C ILE A 61 2.82 -5.00 -2.81
N GLU A 62 2.71 -6.14 -2.11
CA GLU A 62 1.88 -6.24 -0.91
C GLU A 62 2.31 -5.23 0.14
N ALA A 63 3.62 -5.07 0.33
CA ALA A 63 4.15 -4.14 1.32
C ALA A 63 3.77 -2.69 1.00
N VAL A 64 3.88 -2.30 -0.27
CA VAL A 64 3.50 -0.94 -0.68
C VAL A 64 2.00 -0.72 -0.50
N VAL A 65 1.19 -1.68 -0.91
CA VAL A 65 -0.26 -1.56 -0.78
C VAL A 65 -0.68 -1.43 0.68
N MET A 66 -0.14 -2.30 1.56
CA MET A 66 -0.50 -2.25 2.98
C MET A 66 -0.01 -0.93 3.62
N HIS A 67 1.18 -0.48 3.25
CA HIS A 67 1.70 0.81 3.72
C HIS A 67 0.72 1.94 3.41
N GLU A 68 0.23 1.98 2.16
CA GLU A 68 -0.69 3.03 1.77
C GLU A 68 -2.07 2.88 2.42
N LEU A 69 -2.56 1.65 2.58
CA LEU A 69 -3.84 1.43 3.27
C LEU A 69 -3.79 1.92 4.71
N CYS A 70 -2.66 1.75 5.38
CA CYS A 70 -2.51 2.23 6.77
C CYS A 70 -2.63 3.75 6.87
N HIS A 71 -2.39 4.47 5.77
CA HIS A 71 -2.61 5.93 5.74
C HIS A 71 -4.09 6.30 5.82
N LEU A 72 -5.00 5.37 5.64
CA LEU A 72 -6.42 5.63 5.90
C LEU A 72 -6.67 5.89 7.38
N GLU A 73 -5.85 5.28 8.25
CA GLU A 73 -5.97 5.48 9.70
C GLU A 73 -5.00 6.54 10.23
N HIS A 74 -3.78 6.58 9.69
CA HIS A 74 -2.72 7.47 10.17
C HIS A 74 -2.06 8.16 9.00
N LYS A 75 -2.24 9.47 8.88
CA LYS A 75 -1.70 10.23 7.74
C LYS A 75 -0.19 10.37 7.79
N ASN A 76 0.38 10.44 8.98
CA ASN A 76 1.81 10.66 9.16
C ASN A 76 2.53 9.37 9.54
N HIS A 77 3.83 9.30 9.16
CA HIS A 77 4.67 8.14 9.48
C HIS A 77 5.20 8.23 10.91
N GLN A 78 4.28 8.27 11.87
CA GLN A 78 4.63 8.30 13.28
C GLN A 78 4.54 6.89 13.87
N ARG A 79 4.79 6.78 15.18
CA ARG A 79 4.82 5.50 15.87
C ARG A 79 3.57 4.67 15.64
N GLU A 80 2.39 5.28 15.76
CA GLU A 80 1.11 4.58 15.61
C GLU A 80 0.94 4.00 14.23
N PHE A 81 1.42 4.71 13.19
CA PHE A 81 1.38 4.23 11.83
C PHE A 81 2.17 2.92 11.69
N TYR A 82 3.40 2.91 12.20
CA TYR A 82 4.25 1.70 12.10
C TYR A 82 3.77 0.58 13.00
N GLU A 83 3.20 0.88 14.15
CA GLU A 83 2.59 -0.15 14.99
C GLU A 83 1.47 -0.86 14.24
N LEU A 84 0.61 -0.11 13.56
CA LEU A 84 -0.47 -0.68 12.77
C LEU A 84 0.09 -1.50 11.60
N LEU A 85 1.01 -0.91 10.84
CA LEU A 85 1.59 -1.57 9.68
C LEU A 85 2.27 -2.89 10.06
N LEU A 86 3.07 -2.89 11.12
CA LEU A 86 3.79 -4.09 11.56
C LEU A 86 2.85 -5.13 12.17
N THR A 87 1.68 -4.74 12.65
CA THR A 87 0.66 -5.69 13.10
C THR A 87 0.13 -6.50 11.92
N TYR A 88 -0.16 -5.83 10.79
CA TYR A 88 -0.61 -6.51 9.58
C TYR A 88 0.51 -7.24 8.84
N MET A 89 1.72 -6.68 8.90
CA MET A 89 2.85 -7.17 8.12
C MET A 89 4.12 -7.12 8.95
N PRO A 90 4.34 -8.13 9.82
CA PRO A 90 5.50 -8.14 10.72
C PRO A 90 6.85 -8.07 10.00
N ASP A 91 6.93 -8.57 8.78
CA ASP A 91 8.15 -8.58 7.97
C ASP A 91 8.24 -7.39 7.00
N TYR A 92 7.47 -6.33 7.25
CA TYR A 92 7.45 -5.16 6.37
C TYR A 92 8.84 -4.59 6.08
N LYS A 93 9.69 -4.50 7.11
CA LYS A 93 11.03 -3.92 6.93
C LYS A 93 11.89 -4.73 5.97
N LYS A 94 11.77 -6.06 6.01
CA LYS A 94 12.48 -6.94 5.07
C LYS A 94 11.99 -6.73 3.65
N ARG A 95 10.68 -6.61 3.48
CA ARG A 95 10.07 -6.39 2.17
C ARG A 95 10.48 -5.04 1.59
N LYS A 96 10.50 -4.00 2.42
CA LYS A 96 10.93 -2.67 2.01
C LYS A 96 12.39 -2.67 1.56
N LYS A 97 13.24 -3.37 2.30
CA LYS A 97 14.65 -3.47 1.95
C LYS A 97 14.84 -4.21 0.61
N LEU A 98 14.09 -5.28 0.41
CA LEU A 98 14.13 -6.01 -0.85
C LEU A 98 13.67 -5.12 -2.01
N LEU A 99 12.63 -4.32 -1.80
CA LEU A 99 12.10 -3.42 -2.83
C LEU A 99 13.15 -2.43 -3.32
N GLN A 100 14.07 -1.99 -2.46
CA GLN A 100 15.11 -1.04 -2.83
C GLN A 100 16.01 -1.55 -3.96
N ASN A 101 16.08 -2.87 -4.15
CA ASN A 101 16.87 -3.47 -5.25
C ASN A 101 16.21 -3.25 -6.61
N PHE A 102 14.97 -2.82 -6.66
CA PHE A 102 14.22 -2.61 -7.89
C PHE A 102 13.99 -1.14 -8.23
N GLY A 103 14.46 -0.27 -7.38
CA GLY A 103 14.42 1.17 -7.62
C GLY A 103 15.72 1.68 -8.26
#